data_5d1343d444cb05bb4cbb5df939176ed1
#
_entry.id   5d1343d444cb05bb4cbb5df939176ed1
#
_cell.length_a   1.000
_cell.length_b   1.000
_cell.length_c   1.000
_cell.angle_alpha   90.00
_cell.angle_beta   90.00
_cell.angle_gamma   90.00
#
_symmetry.space_group_name_H-M   'P 1'
#
loop_
_entity.id
_entity.type
_entity.pdbx_description
1 polymer ?
#
loop_
_entity_poly.entity_id
_entity_poly.type
_entity_poly.pdbx_seq_one_letter_code
_entity_poly.pdbx_strand_id
1 'polypeptide(L)' 'MATALFSPYVARDEIKIDDAVELLRETGYPISKQILVRQCRARGVTLVRRGRPNYASWSDLLRVHAAWVDASAGD' A
#
# COMPACT_ATOMS: atom_id res chain seq x y z
N MET A 1 22.57 -20.45 0.36
CA MET A 1 22.84 -19.14 -0.14
C MET A 1 21.61 -18.44 -0.69
N ALA A 2 21.03 -18.93 -1.73
CA ALA A 2 19.87 -18.25 -2.29
C ALA A 2 18.70 -18.23 -1.31
N THR A 3 18.62 -19.23 -0.46
CA THR A 3 17.50 -19.36 0.45
C THR A 3 17.39 -18.19 1.40
N ALA A 4 18.52 -17.65 1.83
CA ALA A 4 18.49 -16.54 2.77
C ALA A 4 17.85 -15.30 2.16
N LEU A 5 17.78 -15.23 0.85
CA LEU A 5 17.23 -14.09 0.18
C LEU A 5 15.71 -14.10 0.14
N PHE A 6 15.11 -15.24 0.34
CA PHE A 6 13.66 -15.34 0.23
C PHE A 6 12.94 -14.60 1.35
N SER A 7 13.45 -14.74 2.57
CA SER A 7 12.85 -14.03 3.67
C SER A 7 12.85 -12.54 3.47
N PRO A 8 13.97 -11.94 3.02
CA PRO A 8 13.99 -10.51 2.73
C PRO A 8 13.01 -10.13 1.63
N TYR A 9 12.77 -11.01 0.68
CA TYR A 9 11.83 -10.69 -0.39
C TYR A 9 10.45 -10.44 0.14
N VAL A 10 9.99 -11.29 1.05
CA VAL A 10 8.68 -11.12 1.64
C VAL A 10 8.61 -9.78 2.35
N ALA A 11 9.65 -9.43 3.08
CA ALA A 11 9.69 -8.17 3.80
C ALA A 11 9.75 -6.98 2.86
N ARG A 12 10.35 -7.16 1.69
CA ARG A 12 10.52 -6.06 0.76
C ARG A 12 9.25 -5.58 0.13
N ASP A 13 8.26 -6.45 -0.02
CA ASP A 13 6.99 -6.02 -0.57
C ASP A 13 6.16 -5.27 0.46
N GLU A 14 6.56 -5.36 1.72
CA GLU A 14 5.83 -4.69 2.78
C GLU A 14 6.33 -3.26 2.94
N ILE A 15 5.40 -2.33 3.03
CA ILE A 15 5.74 -0.92 3.17
C ILE A 15 4.85 -0.30 4.24
N LYS A 16 5.40 0.65 4.96
CA LYS A 16 4.65 1.42 5.92
C LYS A 16 3.66 2.32 5.19
N ILE A 17 2.45 2.41 5.69
CA ILE A 17 1.40 3.20 5.04
C ILE A 17 1.83 4.66 4.85
N ASP A 18 2.49 5.24 5.85
CA ASP A 18 2.94 6.63 5.74
C ASP A 18 3.91 6.82 4.57
N ASP A 19 4.81 5.86 4.39
CA ASP A 19 5.78 5.92 3.29
C ASP A 19 5.09 5.72 1.96
N ALA A 20 4.09 4.84 1.93
CA ALA A 20 3.33 4.59 0.71
C ALA A 20 2.59 5.85 0.25
N VAL A 21 2.03 6.59 1.20
CA VAL A 21 1.34 7.85 0.87
C VAL A 21 2.30 8.82 0.18
N GLU A 22 3.54 8.90 0.69
CA GLU A 22 4.53 9.78 0.08
C GLU A 22 4.87 9.36 -1.34
N LEU A 23 5.05 8.06 -1.54
CA LEU A 23 5.39 7.55 -2.87
C LEU A 23 4.23 7.72 -3.85
N LEU A 24 3.02 7.49 -3.40
CA LEU A 24 1.85 7.60 -4.26
C LEU A 24 1.59 9.05 -4.67
N ARG A 25 2.04 10.00 -3.86
CA ARG A 25 1.92 11.41 -4.22
C ARG A 25 2.66 11.72 -5.51
N GLU A 26 3.76 11.01 -5.76
CA GLU A 26 4.56 11.24 -6.95
C GLU A 26 3.91 10.76 -8.23
N THR A 27 2.84 9.98 -8.13
CA THR A 27 2.10 9.55 -9.32
C THR A 27 1.24 10.64 -9.91
N GLY A 28 1.09 11.75 -9.20
CA GLY A 28 0.19 12.82 -9.63
C GLY A 28 -1.22 12.66 -9.09
N TYR A 29 -1.48 11.58 -8.35
CA TYR A 29 -2.79 11.31 -7.76
C TYR A 29 -2.62 11.12 -6.25
N PRO A 30 -2.42 12.21 -5.52
CA PRO A 30 -2.21 12.09 -4.07
C PRO A 30 -3.42 11.50 -3.37
N ILE A 31 -3.15 10.67 -2.39
CA ILE A 31 -4.19 10.04 -1.59
C ILE A 31 -3.82 10.22 -0.12
N SER A 32 -4.78 10.55 0.70
CA SER A 32 -4.50 10.70 2.13
C SER A 32 -4.37 9.34 2.78
N LYS A 33 -3.68 9.32 3.91
CA LYS A 33 -3.51 8.10 4.68
C LYS A 33 -4.86 7.49 5.05
N GLN A 34 -5.80 8.34 5.48
CA GLN A 34 -7.11 7.87 5.89
C GLN A 34 -7.88 7.21 4.75
N ILE A 35 -7.81 7.84 3.58
CA ILE A 35 -8.49 7.28 2.39
C ILE A 35 -7.83 5.98 1.98
N LEU A 36 -6.49 5.94 2.00
CA LEU A 36 -5.78 4.72 1.62
C LEU A 36 -6.14 3.55 2.52
N VAL A 37 -6.16 3.78 3.83
CA VAL A 37 -6.52 2.73 4.78
C VAL A 37 -7.97 2.28 4.55
N ARG A 38 -8.86 3.23 4.33
CA ARG A 38 -10.27 2.92 4.07
C ARG A 38 -10.42 2.08 2.80
N GLN A 39 -9.71 2.45 1.76
CA GLN A 39 -9.76 1.70 0.50
C GLN A 39 -9.20 0.31 0.66
N CYS A 40 -8.13 0.15 1.42
CA CYS A 40 -7.57 -1.16 1.69
C CYS A 40 -8.59 -2.07 2.37
N ARG A 41 -9.28 -1.54 3.37
CA ARG A 41 -10.29 -2.32 4.09
C ARG A 41 -11.46 -2.68 3.19
N ALA A 42 -11.89 -1.73 2.36
CA ALA A 42 -13.01 -1.96 1.46
C ALA A 42 -12.70 -3.00 0.41
N ARG A 43 -11.42 -3.13 0.05
CA ARG A 43 -10.99 -4.05 -1.01
C ARG A 43 -10.35 -5.32 -0.49
N GLY A 44 -10.41 -5.54 0.82
CA GLY A 44 -9.92 -6.79 1.41
C GLY A 44 -8.42 -6.89 1.55
N VAL A 45 -7.71 -5.78 1.51
CA VAL A 45 -6.27 -5.79 1.71
C VAL A 45 -5.97 -5.80 3.20
N THR A 46 -5.13 -6.75 3.61
CA THR A 46 -4.77 -6.91 5.02
C THR A 46 -3.73 -5.87 5.41
N LEU A 47 -4.00 -5.18 6.50
CA LEU A 47 -3.04 -4.26 7.10
C LEU A 47 -2.40 -4.93 8.30
N VAL A 48 -1.08 -4.89 8.34
CA VAL A 48 -0.31 -5.49 9.43
C VAL A 48 0.20 -4.37 10.33
N ARG A 49 -0.12 -4.45 11.60
CA ARG A 49 0.33 -3.46 12.55
C ARG A 49 1.60 -3.92 13.24
N ARG A 50 2.63 -3.12 13.18
CA ARG A 50 3.90 -3.40 13.86
C ARG A 50 4.24 -2.18 14.70
N GLY A 51 3.97 -2.29 16.01
CA GLY A 51 4.03 -1.14 16.85
C GLY A 51 2.87 -0.20 16.55
N ARG A 52 3.15 1.05 16.28
CA ARG A 52 2.12 2.01 15.94
C ARG A 52 1.74 2.03 14.47
N PRO A 53 2.73 1.96 13.54
CA PRO A 53 2.38 2.09 12.13
C PRO A 53 1.76 0.84 11.56
N ASN A 54 0.97 1.03 10.52
CA ASN A 54 0.41 -0.05 9.74
C ASN A 54 1.29 -0.28 8.52
N TYR A 55 1.39 -1.54 8.12
CA TYR A 55 2.14 -1.96 6.95
C TYR A 55 1.22 -2.75 6.03
N ALA A 56 1.52 -2.73 4.75
CA ALA A 56 0.79 -3.52 3.77
C ALA A 56 1.71 -3.87 2.62
N SER A 57 1.28 -4.83 1.80
CA SER A 57 2.01 -5.19 0.60
C SER A 57 1.98 -4.00 -0.37
N TRP A 58 3.16 -3.58 -0.82
CA TRP A 58 3.26 -2.49 -1.78
C TRP A 58 2.52 -2.82 -3.07
N SER A 59 2.61 -4.07 -3.51
CA SER A 59 1.88 -4.51 -4.71
C SER A 59 0.39 -4.35 -4.54
N ASP A 60 -0.13 -4.70 -3.36
CA ASP A 60 -1.55 -4.52 -3.07
C ASP A 60 -1.93 -3.05 -3.04
N LEU A 61 -1.07 -2.21 -2.44
CA LEU A 61 -1.35 -0.79 -2.37
C LEU A 61 -1.39 -0.15 -3.74
N LEU A 62 -0.53 -0.60 -4.65
CA LEU A 62 -0.55 -0.10 -6.01
C LEU A 62 -1.87 -0.44 -6.70
N ARG A 63 -2.37 -1.64 -6.49
CA ARG A 63 -3.66 -2.03 -7.06
C ARG A 63 -4.82 -1.24 -6.46
N VAL A 64 -4.77 -1.06 -5.16
CA VAL A 64 -5.79 -0.27 -4.47
C VAL A 64 -5.80 1.16 -4.98
N HIS A 65 -4.62 1.74 -5.09
CA HIS A 65 -4.50 3.12 -5.55
C HIS A 65 -5.01 3.26 -6.99
N ALA A 66 -4.63 2.32 -7.85
CA ALA A 66 -5.08 2.36 -9.25
C ALA A 66 -6.60 2.26 -9.36
N ALA A 67 -7.19 1.37 -8.57
CA ALA A 67 -8.65 1.22 -8.58
C ALA A 67 -9.35 2.49 -8.06
N TRP A 68 -8.76 3.11 -7.05
CA TRP A 68 -9.32 4.34 -6.49
C TRP A 68 -9.23 5.48 -7.52
N VAL A 69 -8.11 5.59 -8.22
CA VAL A 69 -7.94 6.60 -9.26
C VAL A 69 -8.94 6.39 -10.39
N ASP A 70 -9.09 5.14 -10.82
CA ASP A 70 -10.04 4.81 -11.88
C ASP A 70 -11.46 5.16 -11.49
N ALA A 71 -11.85 4.87 -10.28
CA ALA A 71 -13.17 5.18 -9.79
C ALA A 71 -13.41 6.69 -9.76
N SER A 72 -12.40 7.43 -9.36
CA SER A 72 -12.50 8.90 -9.32
C SER A 72 -12.53 9.48 -10.72
N ALA A 73 -11.74 8.92 -11.64
CA ALA A 73 -11.70 9.42 -13.01
C ALA A 73 -12.97 9.08 -13.77
N GLY A 74 -13.65 8.03 -13.38
CA GLY A 74 -14.87 7.61 -14.03
C GLY A 74 -16.06 8.52 -13.76
N ASP A 75 -15.91 9.36 -12.77
CA ASP A 75 -16.96 10.33 -12.46
C ASP A 75 -16.84 11.54 -13.39
#